data_f23757841d7710ebb9c1267f15b5ebca
#
_entry.id   f23757841d7710ebb9c1267f15b5ebca
#
_cell.length_a   1.000
_cell.length_b   1.000
_cell.length_c   1.000
_cell.angle_alpha   90.00
_cell.angle_beta   90.00
_cell.angle_gamma   90.00
#
_symmetry.space_group_name_H-M   'P 1'
#
loop_
_entity.id
_entity.type
_entity.pdbx_description
1 polymer ?
#
loop_
_entity_poly.entity_id
_entity_poly.type
_entity_poly.pdbx_seq_one_letter_code
_entity_poly.pdbx_strand_id
1 'polypeptide(L)'
;MATYIPKGVCSKQIDFDIDAAGLVHNIHFTKGCPGNTVGIARLAEGQPAEQLIELLKGLPCGFKKTSCPDQFALALEEELAKQQ
;
A
#
# COMPACT_ATOMS: atom_id res chain seq x y z
N MET A 1 -2.03 -14.08 -1.03
CA MET A 1 -1.21 -12.87 -1.23
C MET A 1 -1.79 -12.03 -2.35
N ALA A 2 -1.90 -10.74 -2.12
CA ALA A 2 -2.40 -9.81 -3.13
C ALA A 2 -1.24 -9.11 -3.82
N THR A 3 -1.42 -8.82 -5.10
CA THR A 3 -0.42 -8.11 -5.90
C THR A 3 -1.09 -6.95 -6.63
N TYR A 4 -0.48 -5.79 -6.55
CA TYR A 4 -0.99 -4.58 -7.18
C TYR A 4 0.12 -3.90 -7.99
N ILE A 5 -0.22 -3.43 -9.18
CA ILE A 5 0.73 -2.70 -10.04
C ILE A 5 0.42 -1.21 -9.94
N PRO A 6 1.22 -0.45 -9.18
CA PRO A 6 0.96 0.99 -9.02
C PRO A 6 1.28 1.77 -10.29
N LYS A 7 0.67 2.95 -10.41
CA LYS A 7 0.86 3.84 -11.54
C LYS A 7 1.36 5.20 -11.08
N GLY A 8 2.24 5.80 -11.86
CA GLY A 8 2.73 7.15 -11.59
C GLY A 8 3.71 7.27 -10.43
N VAL A 9 4.28 6.16 -9.97
CA VAL A 9 5.24 6.12 -8.86
C VAL A 9 6.44 5.24 -9.21
N CYS A 10 7.48 5.28 -8.37
CA CYS A 10 8.71 4.54 -8.61
C CYS A 10 8.56 3.03 -8.44
N SER A 11 7.67 2.59 -7.57
CA SER A 11 7.44 1.17 -7.32
C SER A 11 6.81 0.51 -8.53
N LYS A 12 7.24 -0.71 -8.85
CA LYS A 12 6.69 -1.48 -9.97
C LYS A 12 5.62 -2.46 -9.52
N GLN A 13 5.66 -2.90 -8.28
CA GLN A 13 4.72 -3.90 -7.77
C GLN A 13 4.62 -3.79 -6.25
N ILE A 14 3.44 -4.01 -5.73
CA ILE A 14 3.18 -4.04 -4.30
C ILE A 14 2.55 -5.38 -3.96
N ASP A 15 3.17 -6.14 -3.06
CA ASP A 15 2.65 -7.42 -2.58
C ASP A 15 2.30 -7.30 -1.11
N PHE A 16 1.18 -7.91 -0.71
CA PHE A 16 0.74 -7.89 0.69
C PHE A 16 -0.32 -8.96 0.93
N ASP A 17 -0.59 -9.22 2.22
CA ASP A 17 -1.68 -10.10 2.66
C ASP A 17 -2.60 -9.32 3.57
N ILE A 18 -3.91 -9.63 3.52
CA ILE A 18 -4.88 -9.11 4.49
C ILE A 18 -5.51 -10.33 5.16
N ASP A 19 -5.41 -10.41 6.48
CA ASP A 19 -5.95 -11.56 7.22
C ASP A 19 -7.46 -11.42 7.46
N ALA A 20 -8.05 -12.43 8.08
CA ALA A 20 -9.50 -12.46 8.33
C ALA A 20 -9.98 -11.33 9.25
N ALA A 21 -9.08 -10.75 10.04
CA ALA A 21 -9.40 -9.61 10.90
C ALA A 21 -9.25 -8.27 10.19
N GLY A 22 -8.80 -8.27 8.92
CA GLY A 22 -8.57 -7.04 8.16
C GLY A 22 -7.22 -6.39 8.42
N LEU A 23 -6.29 -7.11 9.02
CA LEU A 23 -4.94 -6.61 9.30
C LEU A 23 -3.99 -6.96 8.15
N VAL A 24 -3.09 -6.04 7.82
CA VAL A 24 -2.19 -6.17 6.67
C VAL A 24 -0.86 -6.78 7.10
N HIS A 25 -0.34 -7.73 6.31
CA HIS A 25 0.90 -8.45 6.59
C HIS A 25 1.73 -8.65 5.35
N ASN A 26 3.03 -8.92 5.54
CA ASN A 26 3.95 -9.33 4.48
C ASN A 26 4.02 -8.31 3.33
N ILE A 27 4.09 -7.04 3.68
CA ILE A 27 4.12 -5.95 2.71
C ILE A 27 5.48 -5.89 2.02
N HIS A 28 5.50 -5.90 0.69
CA HIS A 28 6.72 -5.81 -0.09
C HIS A 28 6.52 -4.93 -1.32
N PHE A 29 7.38 -3.94 -1.47
CA PHE A 29 7.40 -3.07 -2.64
C PHE A 29 8.55 -3.49 -3.54
N THR A 30 8.26 -3.81 -4.79
CA THR A 30 9.28 -4.10 -5.80
C THR A 30 9.67 -2.79 -6.44
N LYS A 31 10.96 -2.42 -6.31
CA LYS A 31 11.47 -1.11 -6.75
C LYS A 31 10.82 0.04 -5.97
N GLY A 32 11.24 1.25 -6.23
CA GLY A 32 10.78 2.44 -5.52
C GLY A 32 11.86 3.01 -4.64
N CYS A 33 11.54 4.03 -3.85
CA CYS A 33 12.47 4.68 -2.93
C CYS A 33 12.67 3.78 -1.71
N PRO A 34 13.85 3.17 -1.51
CA PRO A 34 14.02 2.15 -0.46
C PRO A 34 13.64 2.64 0.94
N GLY A 35 14.07 3.84 1.32
CA GLY A 35 13.76 4.37 2.65
C GLY A 35 12.27 4.56 2.86
N ASN A 36 11.57 5.08 1.85
CA ASN A 36 10.14 5.37 1.93
C ASN A 36 9.30 4.09 1.95
N THR A 37 9.57 3.17 1.03
CA THR A 37 8.79 1.93 0.92
C THR A 37 9.05 0.99 2.10
N VAL A 38 10.28 0.88 2.58
CA VAL A 38 10.61 0.06 3.74
C VAL A 38 9.96 0.63 5.00
N GLY A 39 10.00 1.96 5.16
CA GLY A 39 9.35 2.62 6.30
C GLY A 39 7.85 2.37 6.32
N ILE A 40 7.18 2.52 5.18
CA ILE A 40 5.75 2.27 5.07
C ILE A 40 5.43 0.81 5.39
N ALA A 41 6.20 -0.13 4.85
CA ALA A 41 5.98 -1.55 5.08
C ALA A 41 6.06 -1.89 6.57
N ARG A 42 7.04 -1.33 7.27
CA ARG A 42 7.22 -1.57 8.71
C ARG A 42 6.10 -0.95 9.54
N LEU A 43 5.70 0.27 9.21
CA LEU A 43 4.64 0.95 9.94
C LEU A 43 3.28 0.30 9.71
N ALA A 44 3.05 -0.22 8.52
CA ALA A 44 1.77 -0.80 8.13
C ALA A 44 1.61 -2.27 8.57
N GLU A 45 2.70 -2.97 8.87
CA GLU A 45 2.64 -4.37 9.26
C GLU A 45 1.73 -4.57 10.47
N GLY A 46 0.73 -5.43 10.35
CA GLY A 46 -0.21 -5.72 11.44
C GLY A 46 -1.26 -4.65 11.69
N GLN A 47 -1.33 -3.60 10.85
CA GLN A 47 -2.30 -2.53 11.03
C GLN A 47 -3.58 -2.80 10.23
N PRO A 48 -4.74 -2.26 10.69
CA PRO A 48 -6.00 -2.41 9.94
C PRO A 48 -5.92 -1.76 8.55
N ALA A 49 -6.31 -2.51 7.52
CA ALA A 49 -6.28 -2.01 6.15
C ALA A 49 -7.12 -0.74 5.98
N GLU A 50 -8.30 -0.68 6.62
CA GLU A 50 -9.18 0.50 6.54
C GLU A 50 -8.51 1.75 7.09
N GLN A 51 -7.77 1.62 8.19
CA GLN A 51 -7.05 2.74 8.78
C GLN A 51 -5.92 3.21 7.87
N LEU A 52 -5.19 2.28 7.26
CA LEU A 52 -4.11 2.60 6.33
C LEU A 52 -4.63 3.35 5.10
N ILE A 53 -5.79 2.92 4.58
CA ILE A 53 -6.44 3.60 3.46
C ILE A 53 -6.74 5.05 3.84
N GLU A 54 -7.32 5.26 5.01
CA GLU A 54 -7.68 6.60 5.49
C GLU A 54 -6.47 7.52 5.63
N LEU A 55 -5.36 6.98 6.15
CA LEU A 55 -4.16 7.75 6.41
C LEU A 55 -3.32 8.03 5.15
N LEU A 56 -3.31 7.12 4.20
CA LEU A 56 -2.38 7.16 3.09
C LEU A 56 -2.99 7.59 1.75
N LYS A 57 -4.29 7.42 1.59
CA LYS A 57 -4.96 7.75 0.33
C LYS A 57 -4.88 9.25 0.05
N GLY A 58 -4.50 9.58 -1.19
CA GLY A 58 -4.43 10.97 -1.61
C GLY A 58 -3.14 11.70 -1.27
N LEU A 59 -2.16 11.02 -0.67
CA LEU A 59 -0.87 11.65 -0.36
C LEU A 59 -0.08 11.87 -1.64
N PRO A 60 0.30 13.12 -1.97
CA PRO A 60 1.12 13.38 -3.16
C PRO A 60 2.60 13.18 -2.88
N CYS A 61 3.38 13.00 -3.95
CA CYS A 61 4.84 12.94 -3.87
C CYS A 61 5.41 14.07 -4.73
N GLY A 62 5.83 15.16 -4.10
CA GLY A 62 6.34 16.33 -4.80
C GLY A 62 5.30 16.90 -5.77
N PHE A 63 5.62 16.95 -7.07
CA PHE A 63 4.71 17.44 -8.09
C PHE A 63 3.75 16.38 -8.63
N LYS A 64 3.91 15.14 -8.22
CA LYS A 64 3.04 14.05 -8.65
C LYS A 64 1.73 14.09 -7.88
N LYS A 65 0.64 13.69 -8.54
CA LYS A 65 -0.68 13.62 -7.91
C LYS A 65 -0.84 12.40 -7.02
N THR A 66 0.09 11.47 -7.08
CA THR A 66 0.05 10.22 -6.32
C THR A 66 1.43 9.92 -5.73
N SER A 67 1.51 8.92 -4.88
CA SER A 67 2.75 8.50 -4.22
C SER A 67 2.69 7.00 -3.97
N CYS A 68 3.82 6.40 -3.56
CA CYS A 68 3.80 4.98 -3.17
C CYS A 68 2.81 4.72 -2.03
N PRO A 69 2.73 5.55 -0.97
CA PRO A 69 1.69 5.38 0.05
C PRO A 69 0.28 5.46 -0.51
N ASP A 70 0.01 6.43 -1.41
CA ASP A 70 -1.31 6.56 -2.03
C ASP A 70 -1.67 5.32 -2.85
N GLN A 71 -0.74 4.84 -3.67
CA GLN A 71 -0.96 3.64 -4.47
C GLN A 71 -1.17 2.41 -3.60
N PHE A 72 -0.45 2.31 -2.48
CA PHE A 72 -0.66 1.23 -1.52
C PHE A 72 -2.07 1.28 -0.93
N ALA A 73 -2.57 2.47 -0.59
CA ALA A 73 -3.94 2.63 -0.09
C ALA A 73 -4.96 2.19 -1.14
N LEU A 74 -4.76 2.54 -2.40
CA LEU A 74 -5.64 2.10 -3.49
C LEU A 74 -5.61 0.57 -3.65
N ALA A 75 -4.43 -0.03 -3.49
CA ALA A 75 -4.30 -1.49 -3.54
C ALA A 75 -5.09 -2.15 -2.41
N LEU A 76 -5.03 -1.59 -1.21
CA LEU A 76 -5.78 -2.10 -0.07
C LEU A 76 -7.28 -1.99 -0.29
N GLU A 77 -7.76 -0.87 -0.84
CA GLU A 77 -9.18 -0.69 -1.15
C GLU A 77 -9.66 -1.75 -2.15
N GLU A 78 -8.88 -1.98 -3.20
CA GLU A 78 -9.22 -2.96 -4.23
C GLU A 78 -9.31 -4.36 -3.63
N GLU A 79 -8.35 -4.75 -2.80
CA GLU A 79 -8.34 -6.08 -2.19
C GLU A 79 -9.47 -6.27 -1.19
N LEU A 80 -9.78 -5.26 -0.39
CA LEU A 80 -10.93 -5.34 0.53
C LEU A 80 -12.23 -5.52 -0.23
N ALA A 81 -12.39 -4.83 -1.37
CA ALA A 81 -13.59 -4.97 -2.19
C ALA A 81 -13.72 -6.40 -2.74
N LYS A 82 -12.61 -7.05 -3.08
CA LYS A 82 -12.63 -8.43 -3.56
C LYS A 82 -12.99 -9.43 -2.47
N GLN A 83 -12.69 -9.11 -1.22
CA GLN A 83 -12.95 -10.00 -0.08
C GLN A 83 -14.37 -9.89 0.47
N GLN A 84 -15.11 -8.89 0.04
CA GLN A 84 -16.50 -8.70 0.50
C GLN A 84 -17.50 -9.49 -0.34
#